data_a17885f1e60cac2795669d9972a59eb0
#
_entry.id   a17885f1e60cac2795669d9972a59eb0
#
_cell.length_a   1.000
_cell.length_b   1.000
_cell.length_c   1.000
_cell.angle_alpha   90.00
_cell.angle_beta   90.00
_cell.angle_gamma   90.00
#
_symmetry.space_group_name_H-M   'P 1'
#
loop_
_entity.id
_entity.type
_entity.pdbx_description
1 polymer ?
#
loop_
_entity_poly.entity_id
_entity_poly.type
_entity_poly.pdbx_seq_one_letter_code
_entity_poly.pdbx_strand_id
1 'polypeptide(L)'
;MLKWKVAEQIEQIELTLAEINSDPNENTLHPFNVLLGHELRTPLTSIHGVLSLLQSGKLDTQTEEGQALLELAVQSTNRLVRLAKALEHKSVPSLTIWSTADVERLQLANDLYSALEGQEILVFYQPIVSLATNQIIGFEALSRWQHPTKGLIPPGIFIPIAEETGLIHRLGNWVLKQACQQLSMWQHQYPSSSPLTMSVNLSGHQLLQKTPPGVVEQILHETGVSAHLLGLEITEGALIGNQEEITKVLLSLKSIGVQLDIDDFGTGYSSFARLQSLPINRLKLDRAFVSQKQWIVIEGIICLASSLELDVIVEGVETQEDLLALKQTGCQKVQGYLFSRPVNSQDAENLIAVQSNL
;
A
#
# COMPACT_ATOMS: atom_id res chain seq x y z
N MET A 1 -5.66 -23.65 30.22
CA MET A 1 -5.67 -24.30 28.90
C MET A 1 -4.79 -23.54 27.87
N LEU A 2 -4.87 -22.21 27.72
CA LEU A 2 -4.00 -21.44 26.78
C LEU A 2 -2.50 -21.53 27.13
N LYS A 3 -2.14 -21.44 28.41
CA LYS A 3 -0.75 -21.53 28.89
C LYS A 3 -0.04 -22.84 28.49
N TRP A 4 -0.77 -23.96 28.48
CA TRP A 4 -0.24 -25.28 28.13
C TRP A 4 0.03 -25.40 26.61
N LYS A 5 -0.87 -24.91 25.79
CA LYS A 5 -0.71 -24.95 24.32
C LYS A 5 0.46 -24.10 23.81
N VAL A 6 0.70 -22.95 24.44
CA VAL A 6 1.82 -22.06 24.06
C VAL A 6 3.16 -22.67 24.47
N ALA A 7 3.25 -23.29 25.67
CA ALA A 7 4.46 -23.98 26.12
C ALA A 7 4.81 -25.19 25.23
N GLU A 8 3.79 -26.00 24.86
CA GLU A 8 3.95 -27.16 24.00
C GLU A 8 4.39 -26.79 22.58
N GLN A 9 3.89 -25.65 22.04
CA GLN A 9 4.31 -25.14 20.75
C GLN A 9 5.76 -24.58 20.77
N ILE A 10 6.17 -23.95 21.86
CA ILE A 10 7.56 -23.44 22.02
C ILE A 10 8.51 -24.62 22.10
N GLU A 11 8.20 -25.66 22.88
CA GLU A 11 9.02 -26.87 23.02
C GLU A 11 9.15 -27.62 21.68
N GLN A 12 8.09 -27.65 20.88
CA GLN A 12 8.11 -28.27 19.55
C GLN A 12 8.95 -27.48 18.54
N ILE A 13 8.96 -26.15 18.62
CA ILE A 13 9.82 -25.27 17.80
C ILE A 13 11.29 -25.42 18.22
N GLU A 14 11.59 -25.50 19.53
CA GLU A 14 12.95 -25.72 20.04
C GLU A 14 13.51 -27.09 19.62
N LEU A 15 12.69 -28.16 19.63
CA LEU A 15 13.06 -29.48 19.13
C LEU A 15 13.34 -29.46 17.63
N THR A 16 12.53 -28.80 16.84
CA THR A 16 12.74 -28.65 15.39
C THR A 16 14.01 -27.86 15.09
N LEU A 17 14.33 -26.82 15.87
CA LEU A 17 15.58 -26.05 15.75
C LEU A 17 16.81 -26.87 16.16
N ALA A 18 16.70 -27.75 17.14
CA ALA A 18 17.76 -28.66 17.55
C ALA A 18 18.06 -29.73 16.48
N GLU A 19 17.01 -30.25 15.81
CA GLU A 19 17.14 -31.19 14.70
C GLU A 19 17.81 -30.55 13.46
N ILE A 20 17.48 -29.29 13.13
CA ILE A 20 18.08 -28.52 12.03
C ILE A 20 19.60 -28.28 12.27
N ASN A 21 20.05 -28.18 13.53
CA ASN A 21 21.43 -27.95 13.88
C ASN A 21 22.29 -29.22 14.02
N SER A 22 21.70 -30.43 13.89
CA SER A 22 22.39 -31.70 14.19
C SER A 22 22.89 -32.47 12.96
N ASP A 23 22.73 -31.98 11.74
CA ASP A 23 23.18 -32.68 10.52
C ASP A 23 24.56 -32.21 10.06
N PRO A 24 25.64 -33.04 10.14
CA PRO A 24 27.01 -32.57 9.93
C PRO A 24 27.48 -32.58 8.46
N ASN A 25 26.62 -32.81 7.47
CA ASN A 25 27.07 -33.18 6.12
C ASN A 25 26.80 -32.20 4.99
N GLU A 26 26.36 -30.93 5.24
CA GLU A 26 26.12 -29.98 4.15
C GLU A 26 26.85 -28.63 4.31
N ASN A 27 27.98 -28.52 3.66
CA ASN A 27 28.86 -27.33 3.63
C ASN A 27 28.30 -26.10 2.89
N THR A 28 27.04 -26.11 2.43
CA THR A 28 26.41 -25.00 1.65
C THR A 28 25.18 -24.34 2.29
N LEU A 29 24.67 -24.88 3.39
CA LEU A 29 23.46 -24.38 4.09
C LEU A 29 23.77 -23.42 5.26
N HIS A 30 25.04 -23.19 5.55
CA HIS A 30 25.50 -22.55 6.78
C HIS A 30 25.02 -21.10 7.02
N PRO A 31 24.99 -20.17 6.04
CA PRO A 31 24.66 -18.77 6.35
C PRO A 31 23.16 -18.54 6.65
N PHE A 32 22.28 -19.26 5.96
CA PHE A 32 20.84 -19.06 6.10
C PHE A 32 20.28 -19.69 7.38
N ASN A 33 20.67 -20.93 7.69
CA ASN A 33 20.23 -21.60 8.92
C ASN A 33 20.72 -20.85 10.16
N VAL A 34 21.91 -20.26 10.11
CA VAL A 34 22.45 -19.39 11.17
C VAL A 34 21.61 -18.11 11.27
N LEU A 35 21.29 -17.47 10.14
CA LEU A 35 20.50 -16.25 10.11
C LEU A 35 19.05 -16.49 10.55
N LEU A 36 18.40 -17.52 10.01
CA LEU A 36 17.04 -17.90 10.41
C LEU A 36 16.98 -18.30 11.88
N GLY A 37 17.97 -19.07 12.35
CA GLY A 37 18.11 -19.40 13.76
C GLY A 37 18.27 -18.16 14.65
N HIS A 38 18.97 -17.13 14.19
CA HIS A 38 19.09 -15.83 14.90
C HIS A 38 17.78 -15.06 14.88
N GLU A 39 17.11 -14.98 13.73
CA GLU A 39 15.84 -14.27 13.54
C GLU A 39 14.67 -14.91 14.30
N LEU A 40 14.70 -16.21 14.51
CA LEU A 40 13.73 -16.93 15.34
C LEU A 40 14.08 -16.89 16.84
N ARG A 41 15.37 -17.00 17.19
CA ARG A 41 15.83 -17.05 18.58
C ARG A 41 15.56 -15.76 19.33
N THR A 42 15.78 -14.60 18.71
CA THR A 42 15.59 -13.28 19.35
C THR A 42 14.15 -13.06 19.86
N PRO A 43 13.10 -13.19 19.04
CA PRO A 43 11.72 -13.03 19.51
C PRO A 43 11.30 -14.15 20.48
N LEU A 44 11.77 -15.38 20.30
CA LEU A 44 11.52 -16.49 21.24
C LEU A 44 12.10 -16.21 22.61
N THR A 45 13.34 -15.69 22.68
CA THR A 45 13.99 -15.32 23.94
C THR A 45 13.21 -14.21 24.66
N SER A 46 12.73 -13.20 23.93
CA SER A 46 11.91 -12.12 24.52
C SER A 46 10.59 -12.64 25.08
N ILE A 47 9.87 -13.48 24.32
CA ILE A 47 8.63 -14.09 24.76
C ILE A 47 8.87 -14.96 26.01
N HIS A 48 9.88 -15.83 25.95
CA HIS A 48 10.25 -16.71 27.06
C HIS A 48 10.62 -15.94 28.32
N GLY A 49 11.40 -14.86 28.18
CA GLY A 49 11.78 -13.99 29.29
C GLY A 49 10.57 -13.37 29.99
N VAL A 50 9.62 -12.79 29.24
CA VAL A 50 8.41 -12.20 29.77
C VAL A 50 7.51 -13.25 30.44
N LEU A 51 7.33 -14.42 29.81
CA LEU A 51 6.55 -15.52 30.37
C LEU A 51 7.18 -16.07 31.67
N SER A 52 8.52 -16.17 31.75
CA SER A 52 9.23 -16.60 32.95
C SER A 52 9.05 -15.61 34.11
N LEU A 53 9.08 -14.30 33.82
CA LEU A 53 8.81 -13.27 34.82
C LEU A 53 7.36 -13.32 35.32
N LEU A 54 6.39 -13.57 34.42
CA LEU A 54 4.99 -13.79 34.80
C LEU A 54 4.80 -15.04 35.67
N GLN A 55 5.46 -16.14 35.29
CA GLN A 55 5.36 -17.42 36.01
C GLN A 55 5.97 -17.33 37.43
N SER A 56 7.07 -16.60 37.56
CA SER A 56 7.75 -16.41 38.84
C SER A 56 7.07 -15.36 39.73
N GLY A 57 5.98 -14.73 39.28
CA GLY A 57 5.29 -13.66 40.02
C GLY A 57 6.09 -12.37 40.17
N LYS A 58 7.18 -12.23 39.38
CA LYS A 58 8.06 -11.06 39.40
C LYS A 58 7.60 -9.93 38.46
N LEU A 59 6.62 -10.20 37.60
CA LEU A 59 6.04 -9.21 36.70
C LEU A 59 4.65 -8.82 37.20
N ASP A 60 4.53 -7.57 37.63
CA ASP A 60 3.23 -6.96 37.94
C ASP A 60 2.66 -6.32 36.67
N THR A 61 1.60 -6.92 36.13
CA THR A 61 0.93 -6.50 34.90
C THR A 61 0.16 -5.20 35.04
N GLN A 62 0.05 -4.64 36.25
CA GLN A 62 -0.63 -3.37 36.51
C GLN A 62 0.33 -2.16 36.46
N THR A 63 1.64 -2.40 36.40
CA THR A 63 2.66 -1.36 36.29
C THR A 63 2.94 -1.01 34.84
N GLU A 64 3.39 0.22 34.56
CA GLU A 64 3.82 0.64 33.22
C GLU A 64 4.93 -0.25 32.68
N GLU A 65 5.88 -0.64 33.52
CA GLU A 65 6.98 -1.55 33.15
C GLU A 65 6.46 -2.96 32.80
N GLY A 66 5.49 -3.47 33.56
CA GLY A 66 4.85 -4.75 33.29
C GLY A 66 4.06 -4.75 31.99
N GLN A 67 3.37 -3.66 31.70
CA GLN A 67 2.63 -3.49 30.45
C GLN A 67 3.59 -3.39 29.25
N ALA A 68 4.69 -2.64 29.36
CA ALA A 68 5.70 -2.52 28.30
C ALA A 68 6.35 -3.88 27.97
N LEU A 69 6.64 -4.72 29.00
CA LEU A 69 7.18 -6.06 28.79
C LEU A 69 6.17 -7.02 28.13
N LEU A 70 4.88 -6.91 28.48
CA LEU A 70 3.82 -7.67 27.80
C LEU A 70 3.67 -7.25 26.35
N GLU A 71 3.75 -5.96 26.08
CA GLU A 71 3.70 -5.43 24.72
C GLU A 71 4.88 -5.90 23.88
N LEU A 72 6.09 -5.95 24.45
CA LEU A 72 7.27 -6.54 23.83
C LEU A 72 7.07 -8.02 23.47
N ALA A 73 6.44 -8.81 24.36
CA ALA A 73 6.14 -10.21 24.08
C ALA A 73 5.10 -10.36 22.95
N VAL A 74 4.08 -9.50 22.90
CA VAL A 74 3.08 -9.46 21.83
C VAL A 74 3.74 -9.10 20.49
N GLN A 75 4.58 -8.09 20.46
CA GLN A 75 5.34 -7.68 19.26
C GLN A 75 6.23 -8.82 18.76
N SER A 76 6.93 -9.50 19.68
CA SER A 76 7.78 -10.65 19.37
C SER A 76 6.97 -11.83 18.80
N THR A 77 5.78 -12.10 19.34
CA THR A 77 4.87 -13.12 18.82
C THR A 77 4.39 -12.77 17.41
N ASN A 78 4.01 -11.52 17.17
CA ASN A 78 3.61 -11.04 15.85
C ASN A 78 4.75 -11.14 14.83
N ARG A 79 6.01 -10.93 15.26
CA ARG A 79 7.20 -11.15 14.41
C ARG A 79 7.33 -12.60 13.99
N LEU A 80 7.18 -13.56 14.92
CA LEU A 80 7.22 -15.00 14.61
C LEU A 80 6.10 -15.42 13.67
N VAL A 81 4.87 -14.94 13.87
CA VAL A 81 3.75 -15.24 12.98
C VAL A 81 4.01 -14.75 11.56
N ARG A 82 4.61 -13.57 11.40
CA ARG A 82 4.99 -13.07 10.07
C ARG A 82 6.07 -13.90 9.41
N LEU A 83 7.11 -14.29 10.17
CA LEU A 83 8.17 -15.17 9.68
C LEU A 83 7.59 -16.53 9.25
N ALA A 84 6.69 -17.11 10.05
CA ALA A 84 6.02 -18.37 9.71
C ALA A 84 5.18 -18.24 8.43
N LYS A 85 4.36 -17.19 8.29
CA LYS A 85 3.58 -16.96 7.07
C LYS A 85 4.46 -16.76 5.83
N ALA A 86 5.56 -16.02 5.96
CA ALA A 86 6.53 -15.85 4.87
C ALA A 86 7.17 -17.19 4.44
N LEU A 87 7.32 -18.13 5.39
CA LEU A 87 7.83 -19.49 5.12
C LEU A 87 6.75 -20.40 4.50
N GLU A 88 5.49 -20.27 4.90
CA GLU A 88 4.37 -21.12 4.42
C GLU A 88 4.00 -20.87 2.96
N HIS A 89 4.14 -19.64 2.46
CA HIS A 89 3.76 -19.29 1.08
C HIS A 89 4.67 -19.87 -0.02
N LYS A 90 5.76 -20.55 0.36
CA LYS A 90 6.56 -21.35 -0.56
C LYS A 90 6.24 -22.83 -0.34
N SER A 91 5.29 -23.37 -1.14
CA SER A 91 5.16 -24.81 -1.31
C SER A 91 6.48 -25.34 -1.87
N VAL A 92 7.32 -25.89 -1.01
CA VAL A 92 8.61 -26.45 -1.40
C VAL A 92 8.45 -27.94 -1.63
N PRO A 93 8.61 -28.41 -2.87
CA PRO A 93 9.15 -29.74 -3.09
C PRO A 93 10.67 -29.60 -3.13
N SER A 94 11.35 -30.21 -2.18
CA SER A 94 12.82 -30.36 -2.06
C SER A 94 13.63 -29.09 -1.79
N LEU A 95 14.41 -29.14 -0.72
CA LEU A 95 15.64 -28.41 -0.36
C LEU A 95 16.16 -27.44 -1.43
N THR A 96 15.47 -26.34 -1.65
CA THR A 96 15.92 -25.31 -2.58
C THR A 96 16.59 -24.23 -1.74
N ILE A 97 17.88 -24.06 -1.97
CA ILE A 97 18.75 -23.01 -1.44
C ILE A 97 18.01 -21.67 -1.53
N TRP A 98 17.73 -21.05 -0.41
CA TRP A 98 17.20 -19.69 -0.34
C TRP A 98 18.21 -18.77 -1.04
N SER A 99 17.72 -18.01 -2.01
CA SER A 99 18.57 -17.02 -2.68
C SER A 99 18.84 -15.84 -1.73
N THR A 100 19.93 -15.13 -1.97
CA THR A 100 20.22 -13.86 -1.28
C THR A 100 19.04 -12.90 -1.31
N ALA A 101 18.29 -12.89 -2.42
CA ALA A 101 17.08 -12.09 -2.60
C ALA A 101 15.94 -12.49 -1.63
N ASP A 102 15.79 -13.77 -1.32
CA ASP A 102 14.77 -14.23 -0.35
C ASP A 102 15.11 -13.75 1.08
N VAL A 103 16.39 -13.78 1.43
CA VAL A 103 16.87 -13.29 2.72
C VAL A 103 16.68 -11.78 2.84
N GLU A 104 17.04 -11.03 1.80
CA GLU A 104 16.80 -9.58 1.73
C GLU A 104 15.33 -9.23 1.83
N ARG A 105 14.45 -10.01 1.21
CA ARG A 105 12.99 -9.83 1.29
C ARG A 105 12.46 -10.01 2.71
N LEU A 106 12.95 -11.01 3.45
CA LEU A 106 12.60 -11.23 4.85
C LEU A 106 13.09 -10.10 5.75
N GLN A 107 14.31 -9.61 5.51
CA GLN A 107 14.83 -8.45 6.23
C GLN A 107 13.96 -7.21 5.99
N LEU A 108 13.63 -6.92 4.72
CA LEU A 108 12.74 -5.81 4.37
C LEU A 108 11.35 -5.94 5.00
N ALA A 109 10.82 -7.16 5.16
CA ALA A 109 9.55 -7.37 5.83
C ALA A 109 9.59 -6.97 7.32
N ASN A 110 10.70 -7.26 8.01
CA ASN A 110 10.92 -6.83 9.39
C ASN A 110 11.14 -5.32 9.50
N ASP A 111 11.98 -4.79 8.59
CA ASP A 111 12.29 -3.35 8.57
C ASP A 111 11.04 -2.51 8.27
N LEU A 112 10.15 -2.99 7.38
CA LEU A 112 8.90 -2.31 7.05
C LEU A 112 7.96 -2.17 8.25
N TYR A 113 7.95 -3.15 9.16
CA TYR A 113 7.18 -3.03 10.40
C TYR A 113 7.68 -1.85 11.24
N SER A 114 8.99 -1.74 11.42
CA SER A 114 9.61 -0.66 12.17
C SER A 114 9.49 0.69 11.46
N ALA A 115 9.53 0.67 10.12
CA ALA A 115 9.39 1.87 9.28
C ALA A 115 8.07 2.62 9.49
N LEU A 116 6.98 1.88 9.75
CA LEU A 116 5.66 2.47 10.03
C LEU A 116 5.61 3.22 11.38
N GLU A 117 6.49 2.88 12.31
CA GLU A 117 6.63 3.56 13.62
C GLU A 117 7.72 4.63 13.58
N GLY A 118 8.74 4.44 12.73
CA GLY A 118 9.97 5.23 12.65
C GLY A 118 9.93 6.44 11.72
N GLN A 119 8.78 6.81 11.16
CA GLN A 119 8.63 7.90 10.18
C GLN A 119 9.48 7.71 8.91
N GLU A 120 9.78 6.47 8.53
CA GLU A 120 10.53 6.15 7.32
C GLU A 120 9.64 6.11 6.08
N ILE A 121 8.33 5.96 6.25
CA ILE A 121 7.35 6.03 5.16
C ILE A 121 7.02 7.49 4.90
N LEU A 122 7.14 7.88 3.64
CA LEU A 122 6.84 9.23 3.15
C LEU A 122 5.71 9.16 2.13
N VAL A 123 4.98 10.26 1.97
CA VAL A 123 4.00 10.43 0.89
C VAL A 123 4.52 11.47 -0.08
N PHE A 124 4.60 11.09 -1.35
CA PHE A 124 4.90 11.97 -2.46
C PHE A 124 3.61 12.22 -3.24
N TYR A 125 3.56 13.33 -3.95
CA TYR A 125 2.37 13.80 -4.64
C TYR A 125 2.67 14.05 -6.10
N GLN A 126 1.88 13.46 -6.99
CA GLN A 126 2.00 13.68 -8.42
C GLN A 126 0.78 14.46 -8.93
N PRO A 127 0.97 15.59 -9.64
CA PRO A 127 -0.15 16.40 -10.07
C PRO A 127 -0.94 15.75 -11.19
N ILE A 128 -2.27 15.90 -11.11
CA ILE A 128 -3.23 15.61 -12.16
C ILE A 128 -3.65 16.95 -12.77
N VAL A 129 -3.55 17.05 -14.09
CA VAL A 129 -3.72 18.32 -14.82
C VAL A 129 -4.93 18.27 -15.74
N SER A 130 -5.72 19.33 -15.75
CA SER A 130 -6.79 19.54 -16.71
C SER A 130 -6.23 20.09 -18.01
N LEU A 131 -6.48 19.44 -19.15
CA LEU A 131 -6.06 19.93 -20.47
C LEU A 131 -6.85 21.14 -20.96
N ALA A 132 -8.06 21.35 -20.44
CA ALA A 132 -8.90 22.48 -20.78
C ALA A 132 -8.40 23.79 -20.18
N THR A 133 -7.95 23.74 -18.92
CA THR A 133 -7.47 24.92 -18.18
C THR A 133 -5.95 24.99 -18.04
N ASN A 134 -5.27 23.91 -18.34
CA ASN A 134 -3.84 23.70 -18.06
C ASN A 134 -3.47 23.89 -16.58
N GLN A 135 -4.42 23.59 -15.69
CA GLN A 135 -4.26 23.74 -14.25
C GLN A 135 -4.23 22.39 -13.56
N ILE A 136 -3.52 22.31 -12.42
CA ILE A 136 -3.56 21.17 -11.50
C ILE A 136 -4.94 21.14 -10.86
N ILE A 137 -5.63 20.02 -10.99
CA ILE A 137 -6.95 19.78 -10.42
C ILE A 137 -6.93 18.83 -9.23
N GLY A 138 -5.81 18.21 -8.99
CA GLY A 138 -5.61 17.28 -7.88
C GLY A 138 -4.24 16.66 -7.89
N PHE A 139 -4.04 15.73 -6.96
CA PHE A 139 -2.79 14.98 -6.82
C PHE A 139 -3.09 13.51 -6.55
N GLU A 140 -2.20 12.64 -7.01
CA GLU A 140 -2.11 11.27 -6.55
C GLU A 140 -1.08 11.16 -5.44
N ALA A 141 -1.46 10.54 -4.31
CA ALA A 141 -0.60 10.28 -3.17
C ALA A 141 0.11 8.94 -3.33
N LEU A 142 1.42 8.99 -3.40
CA LEU A 142 2.29 7.86 -3.70
C LEU A 142 3.24 7.60 -2.54
N SER A 143 3.13 6.46 -1.90
CA SER A 143 4.01 6.08 -0.80
C SER A 143 5.45 5.88 -1.27
N ARG A 144 6.40 6.23 -0.39
CA ARG A 144 7.84 6.03 -0.56
C ARG A 144 8.41 5.53 0.75
N TRP A 145 9.40 4.67 0.70
CA TRP A 145 10.08 4.21 1.89
C TRP A 145 11.53 4.69 1.90
N GLN A 146 11.83 5.62 2.79
CA GLN A 146 13.17 6.11 3.03
C GLN A 146 13.86 5.24 4.07
N HIS A 147 14.49 4.15 3.60
CA HIS A 147 15.16 3.20 4.47
C HIS A 147 16.50 3.77 4.98
N PRO A 148 16.84 3.62 6.27
CA PRO A 148 18.02 4.26 6.88
C PRO A 148 19.34 3.88 6.20
N THR A 149 19.48 2.65 5.72
CA THR A 149 20.72 2.12 5.14
C THR A 149 20.63 1.82 3.65
N LYS A 150 19.42 1.59 3.10
CA LYS A 150 19.22 1.22 1.69
C LYS A 150 18.76 2.40 0.82
N GLY A 151 18.54 3.57 1.42
CA GLY A 151 18.01 4.74 0.70
C GLY A 151 16.53 4.60 0.34
N LEU A 152 16.13 5.18 -0.78
CA LEU A 152 14.73 5.19 -1.21
C LEU A 152 14.34 3.85 -1.84
N ILE A 153 13.48 3.08 -1.17
CA ILE A 153 12.93 1.82 -1.66
C ILE A 153 11.64 2.11 -2.42
N PRO A 154 11.52 1.67 -3.69
CA PRO A 154 10.34 1.93 -4.51
C PRO A 154 9.13 1.09 -4.08
N PRO A 155 7.87 1.57 -4.31
CA PRO A 155 6.64 0.87 -3.96
C PRO A 155 6.55 -0.55 -4.51
N GLY A 156 7.01 -0.78 -5.73
CA GLY A 156 7.01 -2.11 -6.36
C GLY A 156 7.80 -3.19 -5.59
N ILE A 157 8.66 -2.78 -4.64
CA ILE A 157 9.39 -3.71 -3.77
C ILE A 157 8.65 -3.91 -2.44
N PHE A 158 8.23 -2.83 -1.76
CA PHE A 158 7.72 -2.97 -0.40
C PHE A 158 6.20 -3.18 -0.32
N ILE A 159 5.42 -2.74 -1.31
CA ILE A 159 3.96 -2.99 -1.32
C ILE A 159 3.64 -4.49 -1.36
N PRO A 160 4.25 -5.32 -2.26
CA PRO A 160 4.04 -6.76 -2.22
C PRO A 160 4.41 -7.39 -0.87
N ILE A 161 5.49 -6.90 -0.23
CA ILE A 161 5.88 -7.35 1.11
C ILE A 161 4.81 -6.97 2.15
N ALA A 162 4.28 -5.75 2.07
CA ALA A 162 3.20 -5.29 2.96
C ALA A 162 1.92 -6.14 2.79
N GLU A 163 1.58 -6.52 1.57
CA GLU A 163 0.43 -7.39 1.27
C GLU A 163 0.61 -8.80 1.85
N GLU A 164 1.74 -9.45 1.59
CA GLU A 164 2.06 -10.79 2.09
C GLU A 164 2.08 -10.86 3.63
N THR A 165 2.59 -9.81 4.27
CA THR A 165 2.70 -9.73 5.74
C THR A 165 1.44 -9.20 6.42
N GLY A 166 0.46 -8.69 5.66
CA GLY A 166 -0.73 -8.04 6.18
C GLY A 166 -0.49 -6.62 6.70
N LEU A 167 0.74 -6.08 6.57
CA LEU A 167 1.06 -4.70 6.94
C LEU A 167 0.39 -3.68 6.02
N ILE A 168 -0.09 -4.11 4.86
CA ILE A 168 -0.76 -3.24 3.89
C ILE A 168 -1.94 -2.47 4.48
N HIS A 169 -2.64 -3.04 5.47
CA HIS A 169 -3.75 -2.36 6.15
C HIS A 169 -3.25 -1.17 6.97
N ARG A 170 -2.19 -1.35 7.76
CA ARG A 170 -1.59 -0.26 8.56
C ARG A 170 -0.99 0.80 7.66
N LEU A 171 -0.22 0.37 6.65
CA LEU A 171 0.41 1.25 5.67
C LEU A 171 -0.64 2.07 4.91
N GLY A 172 -1.65 1.43 4.35
CA GLY A 172 -2.68 2.12 3.56
C GLY A 172 -3.50 3.10 4.39
N ASN A 173 -3.89 2.72 5.62
CA ASN A 173 -4.59 3.64 6.53
C ASN A 173 -3.73 4.85 6.89
N TRP A 174 -2.43 4.64 7.11
CA TRP A 174 -1.50 5.72 7.40
C TRP A 174 -1.34 6.66 6.19
N VAL A 175 -1.12 6.10 4.98
CA VAL A 175 -1.01 6.89 3.73
C VAL A 175 -2.28 7.69 3.48
N LEU A 176 -3.45 7.05 3.61
CA LEU A 176 -4.75 7.71 3.44
C LEU A 176 -4.91 8.88 4.41
N LYS A 177 -4.58 8.68 5.68
CA LYS A 177 -4.64 9.74 6.69
C LYS A 177 -3.70 10.90 6.36
N GLN A 178 -2.44 10.61 5.99
CA GLN A 178 -1.47 11.64 5.60
C GLN A 178 -1.92 12.42 4.36
N ALA A 179 -2.44 11.72 3.34
CA ALA A 179 -2.95 12.34 2.13
C ALA A 179 -4.14 13.27 2.39
N CYS A 180 -5.10 12.84 3.23
CA CYS A 180 -6.24 13.67 3.61
C CYS A 180 -5.80 14.88 4.45
N GLN A 181 -4.88 14.71 5.41
CA GLN A 181 -4.33 15.83 6.19
C GLN A 181 -3.66 16.86 5.28
N GLN A 182 -2.84 16.40 4.33
CA GLN A 182 -2.17 17.29 3.38
C GLN A 182 -3.16 18.03 2.47
N LEU A 183 -4.18 17.32 1.97
CA LEU A 183 -5.23 17.95 1.17
C LEU A 183 -5.96 19.04 1.97
N SER A 184 -6.34 18.75 3.20
CA SER A 184 -6.98 19.72 4.11
C SER A 184 -6.12 20.96 4.30
N MET A 185 -4.80 20.81 4.54
CA MET A 185 -3.87 21.94 4.66
C MET A 185 -3.84 22.78 3.37
N TRP A 186 -3.71 22.16 2.20
CA TRP A 186 -3.68 22.89 0.92
C TRP A 186 -4.98 23.61 0.64
N GLN A 187 -6.13 23.01 0.95
CA GLN A 187 -7.45 23.68 0.76
C GLN A 187 -7.62 24.90 1.66
N HIS A 188 -7.08 24.87 2.87
CA HIS A 188 -7.10 26.04 3.76
C HIS A 188 -6.13 27.14 3.30
N GLN A 189 -4.97 26.76 2.80
CA GLN A 189 -3.93 27.70 2.39
C GLN A 189 -4.21 28.31 0.99
N TYR A 190 -4.81 27.53 0.09
CA TYR A 190 -5.12 27.91 -1.28
C TYR A 190 -6.62 27.73 -1.57
N PRO A 191 -7.50 28.55 -0.96
CA PRO A 191 -8.94 28.42 -1.18
C PRO A 191 -9.27 28.70 -2.64
N SER A 192 -10.01 27.81 -3.27
CA SER A 192 -10.41 27.91 -4.68
C SER A 192 -11.88 27.56 -4.85
N SER A 193 -12.53 28.13 -5.88
CA SER A 193 -13.87 27.71 -6.31
C SER A 193 -13.89 26.28 -6.89
N SER A 194 -12.75 25.79 -7.34
CA SER A 194 -12.53 24.42 -7.79
C SER A 194 -11.49 23.76 -6.86
N PRO A 195 -11.91 23.17 -5.72
CA PRO A 195 -10.99 22.62 -4.76
C PRO A 195 -10.21 21.45 -5.34
N LEU A 196 -8.93 21.33 -4.93
CA LEU A 196 -8.08 20.22 -5.31
C LEU A 196 -8.65 18.89 -4.83
N THR A 197 -8.44 17.84 -5.62
CA THR A 197 -8.77 16.46 -5.27
C THR A 197 -7.50 15.70 -4.84
N MET A 198 -7.69 14.61 -4.11
CA MET A 198 -6.60 13.68 -3.73
C MET A 198 -7.00 12.27 -4.10
N SER A 199 -6.13 11.59 -4.83
CA SER A 199 -6.28 10.16 -5.12
C SER A 199 -5.32 9.35 -4.25
N VAL A 200 -5.78 8.20 -3.74
CA VAL A 200 -5.00 7.29 -2.88
C VAL A 200 -5.22 5.87 -3.32
N ASN A 201 -4.14 5.13 -3.50
CA ASN A 201 -4.16 3.73 -3.88
C ASN A 201 -4.73 2.83 -2.78
N LEU A 202 -5.64 1.94 -3.14
CA LEU A 202 -6.28 0.94 -2.28
C LEU A 202 -5.99 -0.46 -2.80
N SER A 203 -5.23 -1.26 -2.06
CA SER A 203 -4.85 -2.60 -2.53
C SER A 203 -6.03 -3.58 -2.51
N GLY A 204 -5.97 -4.59 -3.39
CA GLY A 204 -6.96 -5.67 -3.43
C GLY A 204 -7.09 -6.41 -2.10
N HIS A 205 -6.00 -6.56 -1.35
CA HIS A 205 -6.01 -7.16 -0.02
C HIS A 205 -6.80 -6.33 0.99
N GLN A 206 -6.76 -5.01 0.86
CA GLN A 206 -7.56 -4.11 1.70
C GLN A 206 -9.05 -4.20 1.37
N LEU A 207 -9.42 -4.36 0.10
CA LEU A 207 -10.81 -4.54 -0.32
C LEU A 207 -11.43 -5.83 0.22
N LEU A 208 -10.68 -6.95 0.17
CA LEU A 208 -11.18 -8.27 0.56
C LEU A 208 -11.25 -8.47 2.08
N GLN A 209 -10.40 -7.82 2.84
CA GLN A 209 -10.40 -7.90 4.31
C GLN A 209 -11.04 -6.65 4.91
N LYS A 210 -12.36 -6.49 4.80
CA LYS A 210 -13.13 -5.50 5.58
C LYS A 210 -12.32 -4.24 5.95
N THR A 211 -11.62 -3.59 4.97
CA THR A 211 -11.21 -2.20 5.18
C THR A 211 -12.53 -1.49 5.40
N PRO A 212 -12.86 -1.17 6.63
CA PRO A 212 -14.22 -0.77 6.86
C PRO A 212 -14.37 0.57 6.16
N PRO A 213 -15.46 0.76 5.43
CA PRO A 213 -15.92 2.11 5.11
C PRO A 213 -15.81 3.04 6.32
N GLY A 214 -15.98 2.50 7.53
CA GLY A 214 -15.80 3.21 8.78
C GLY A 214 -14.40 3.80 9.00
N VAL A 215 -13.31 3.19 8.51
CA VAL A 215 -11.96 3.81 8.63
C VAL A 215 -11.85 5.01 7.69
N VAL A 216 -12.36 4.90 6.46
CA VAL A 216 -12.37 6.02 5.52
C VAL A 216 -13.22 7.16 6.07
N GLU A 217 -14.42 6.85 6.55
CA GLU A 217 -15.34 7.82 7.17
C GLU A 217 -14.70 8.50 8.39
N GLN A 218 -14.05 7.75 9.26
CA GLN A 218 -13.33 8.29 10.41
C GLN A 218 -12.22 9.25 9.98
N ILE A 219 -11.39 8.87 9.00
CA ILE A 219 -10.28 9.72 8.51
C ILE A 219 -10.84 11.01 7.89
N LEU A 220 -11.89 10.94 7.09
CA LEU A 220 -12.53 12.11 6.51
C LEU A 220 -13.09 13.04 7.60
N HIS A 221 -13.70 12.48 8.64
CA HIS A 221 -14.20 13.25 9.78
C HIS A 221 -13.06 13.92 10.56
N GLU A 222 -11.97 13.18 10.83
CA GLU A 222 -10.80 13.70 11.58
C GLU A 222 -10.06 14.81 10.82
N THR A 223 -10.03 14.75 9.48
CA THR A 223 -9.28 15.69 8.64
C THR A 223 -10.13 16.84 8.10
N GLY A 224 -11.45 16.73 8.19
CA GLY A 224 -12.40 17.71 7.64
C GLY A 224 -12.48 17.73 6.12
N VAL A 225 -11.88 16.76 5.43
CA VAL A 225 -11.93 16.65 3.97
C VAL A 225 -13.31 16.20 3.52
N SER A 226 -13.89 16.91 2.55
CA SER A 226 -15.16 16.50 1.94
C SER A 226 -14.98 15.23 1.11
N ALA A 227 -15.82 14.21 1.33
CA ALA A 227 -15.66 12.88 0.75
C ALA A 227 -15.49 12.88 -0.78
N HIS A 228 -16.24 13.73 -1.51
CA HIS A 228 -16.17 13.81 -2.96
C HIS A 228 -14.83 14.32 -3.54
N LEU A 229 -13.95 14.84 -2.68
CA LEU A 229 -12.61 15.28 -3.06
C LEU A 229 -11.54 14.19 -2.86
N LEU A 230 -11.91 13.06 -2.25
CA LEU A 230 -11.07 11.88 -2.10
C LEU A 230 -11.42 10.85 -3.17
N GLY A 231 -10.45 10.45 -3.99
CA GLY A 231 -10.48 9.31 -4.88
C GLY A 231 -9.76 8.12 -4.26
N LEU A 232 -10.35 6.93 -4.36
CA LEU A 232 -9.69 5.67 -4.00
C LEU A 232 -9.42 4.90 -5.29
N GLU A 233 -8.16 4.67 -5.57
CA GLU A 233 -7.68 4.02 -6.79
C GLU A 233 -7.48 2.53 -6.54
N ILE A 234 -8.09 1.72 -7.39
CA ILE A 234 -8.14 0.26 -7.28
C ILE A 234 -7.65 -0.31 -8.60
N THR A 235 -6.61 -1.13 -8.56
CA THR A 235 -6.10 -1.75 -9.78
C THR A 235 -7.13 -2.69 -10.41
N GLU A 236 -7.11 -2.80 -11.73
CA GLU A 236 -7.98 -3.71 -12.48
C GLU A 236 -7.89 -5.15 -11.95
N GLY A 237 -6.66 -5.61 -11.61
CA GLY A 237 -6.42 -6.93 -11.06
C GLY A 237 -7.09 -7.19 -9.70
N ALA A 238 -7.22 -6.18 -8.87
CA ALA A 238 -7.87 -6.29 -7.56
C ALA A 238 -9.38 -6.57 -7.65
N LEU A 239 -9.98 -6.31 -8.79
CA LEU A 239 -11.39 -6.60 -9.05
C LEU A 239 -11.63 -8.07 -9.48
N ILE A 240 -10.57 -8.85 -9.72
CA ILE A 240 -10.67 -10.27 -10.06
C ILE A 240 -10.89 -11.06 -8.78
N GLY A 241 -12.06 -11.63 -8.57
CA GLY A 241 -12.38 -12.42 -7.38
C GLY A 241 -13.88 -12.57 -7.14
N ASN A 242 -14.28 -12.63 -5.89
CA ASN A 242 -15.70 -12.70 -5.52
C ASN A 242 -16.41 -11.37 -5.84
N GLN A 243 -17.06 -11.33 -7.02
CA GLN A 243 -17.69 -10.12 -7.55
C GLN A 243 -18.74 -9.53 -6.60
N GLU A 244 -19.54 -10.37 -5.94
CA GLU A 244 -20.59 -9.89 -5.04
C GLU A 244 -20.00 -9.17 -3.82
N GLU A 245 -18.93 -9.72 -3.26
CA GLU A 245 -18.28 -9.17 -2.08
C GLU A 245 -17.55 -7.85 -2.42
N ILE A 246 -16.80 -7.83 -3.52
CA ILE A 246 -16.14 -6.63 -4.03
C ILE A 246 -17.19 -5.52 -4.29
N THR A 247 -18.26 -5.84 -5.02
CA THR A 247 -19.30 -4.85 -5.33
C THR A 247 -19.95 -4.29 -4.07
N LYS A 248 -20.21 -5.11 -3.04
CA LYS A 248 -20.75 -4.64 -1.76
C LYS A 248 -19.80 -3.65 -1.06
N VAL A 249 -18.50 -3.94 -1.05
CA VAL A 249 -17.50 -3.03 -0.45
C VAL A 249 -17.44 -1.72 -1.23
N LEU A 250 -17.39 -1.77 -2.56
CA LEU A 250 -17.38 -0.58 -3.41
C LEU A 250 -18.66 0.27 -3.22
N LEU A 251 -19.84 -0.33 -3.14
CA LEU A 251 -21.08 0.38 -2.86
C LEU A 251 -21.06 1.04 -1.48
N SER A 252 -20.49 0.37 -0.48
CA SER A 252 -20.35 0.94 0.86
C SER A 252 -19.40 2.14 0.86
N LEU A 253 -18.26 2.07 0.15
CA LEU A 253 -17.35 3.21 -0.04
C LEU A 253 -18.04 4.35 -0.80
N LYS A 254 -18.76 4.03 -1.88
CA LYS A 254 -19.53 5.02 -2.65
C LYS A 254 -20.58 5.73 -1.80
N SER A 255 -21.21 5.03 -0.85
CA SER A 255 -22.22 5.62 0.04
C SER A 255 -21.66 6.68 1.00
N ILE A 256 -20.36 6.67 1.29
CA ILE A 256 -19.66 7.71 2.04
C ILE A 256 -19.51 8.97 1.17
N GLY A 257 -19.54 8.83 -0.15
CA GLY A 257 -19.40 9.92 -1.11
C GLY A 257 -18.00 10.05 -1.73
N VAL A 258 -17.08 9.11 -1.46
CA VAL A 258 -15.76 9.10 -2.09
C VAL A 258 -15.85 8.72 -3.57
N GLN A 259 -14.86 9.14 -4.36
CA GLN A 259 -14.73 8.74 -5.75
C GLN A 259 -14.00 7.39 -5.80
N LEU A 260 -14.43 6.52 -6.72
CA LEU A 260 -13.82 5.21 -6.94
C LEU A 260 -13.25 5.17 -8.34
N ASP A 261 -11.96 4.94 -8.44
CA ASP A 261 -11.20 4.99 -9.69
C ASP A 261 -10.60 3.61 -9.99
N ILE A 262 -10.66 3.18 -11.24
CA ILE A 262 -9.93 1.99 -11.70
C ILE A 262 -8.56 2.44 -12.18
N ASP A 263 -7.52 1.88 -11.58
CA ASP A 263 -6.13 2.15 -11.93
C ASP A 263 -5.54 1.07 -12.85
N ASP A 264 -4.48 1.42 -13.59
CA ASP A 264 -3.78 0.56 -14.56
C ASP A 264 -4.74 -0.06 -15.60
N PHE A 265 -5.81 0.66 -15.98
CA PHE A 265 -6.81 0.12 -16.90
C PHE A 265 -6.21 -0.22 -18.26
N GLY A 266 -6.50 -1.45 -18.72
CA GLY A 266 -6.05 -1.98 -20.00
C GLY A 266 -4.83 -2.89 -19.92
N THR A 267 -4.29 -3.13 -18.74
CA THR A 267 -3.20 -4.11 -18.50
C THR A 267 -3.72 -5.50 -18.14
N GLY A 268 -5.01 -5.61 -17.83
CA GLY A 268 -5.67 -6.82 -17.36
C GLY A 268 -6.77 -7.37 -18.26
N TYR A 269 -7.68 -8.13 -17.67
CA TYR A 269 -8.75 -8.87 -18.35
C TYR A 269 -10.14 -8.25 -18.14
N SER A 270 -10.26 -6.97 -17.81
CA SER A 270 -11.58 -6.38 -17.61
C SER A 270 -12.34 -6.25 -18.94
N SER A 271 -13.54 -6.80 -18.96
CA SER A 271 -14.47 -6.50 -20.05
C SER A 271 -15.20 -5.18 -19.76
N PHE A 272 -15.41 -4.36 -20.78
CA PHE A 272 -16.24 -3.13 -20.66
C PHE A 272 -17.65 -3.41 -20.11
N ALA A 273 -18.20 -4.60 -20.37
CA ALA A 273 -19.48 -5.02 -19.79
C ALA A 273 -19.43 -5.05 -18.25
N ARG A 274 -18.26 -5.33 -17.67
CA ARG A 274 -18.08 -5.33 -16.22
C ARG A 274 -18.03 -3.91 -15.65
N LEU A 275 -17.40 -2.97 -16.34
CA LEU A 275 -17.35 -1.58 -15.89
C LEU A 275 -18.75 -0.99 -15.68
N GLN A 276 -19.71 -1.33 -16.54
CA GLN A 276 -21.08 -0.85 -16.44
C GLN A 276 -21.79 -1.27 -15.13
N SER A 277 -21.34 -2.39 -14.51
CA SER A 277 -21.94 -2.92 -13.29
C SER A 277 -21.24 -2.44 -12.00
N LEU A 278 -20.08 -1.80 -12.11
CA LEU A 278 -19.30 -1.33 -10.98
C LEU A 278 -19.66 0.12 -10.60
N PRO A 279 -19.73 0.45 -9.31
CA PRO A 279 -20.05 1.80 -8.85
C PRO A 279 -18.84 2.74 -8.91
N ILE A 280 -18.15 2.80 -10.05
CA ILE A 280 -16.94 3.59 -10.27
C ILE A 280 -17.23 4.98 -10.83
N ASN A 281 -16.26 5.87 -10.76
CA ASN A 281 -16.35 7.24 -11.23
C ASN A 281 -15.37 7.53 -12.37
N ARG A 282 -14.20 6.85 -12.37
CA ARG A 282 -13.09 7.24 -13.24
C ARG A 282 -12.27 6.04 -13.69
N LEU A 283 -11.66 6.16 -14.86
CA LEU A 283 -10.65 5.23 -15.37
C LEU A 283 -9.32 5.96 -15.49
N LYS A 284 -8.24 5.37 -14.99
CA LYS A 284 -6.86 5.81 -15.21
C LYS A 284 -6.24 4.86 -16.22
N LEU A 285 -5.91 5.38 -17.39
CA LEU A 285 -5.29 4.59 -18.45
C LEU A 285 -3.80 4.47 -18.20
N ASP A 286 -3.30 3.23 -18.17
CA ASP A 286 -1.90 2.93 -17.94
C ASP A 286 -0.99 3.62 -18.97
N ARG A 287 0.18 4.04 -18.50
CA ARG A 287 1.22 4.70 -19.32
C ARG A 287 1.64 3.92 -20.56
N ALA A 288 1.41 2.60 -20.62
CA ALA A 288 1.75 1.79 -21.78
C ALA A 288 1.04 2.26 -23.05
N PHE A 289 -0.19 2.75 -22.93
CA PHE A 289 -0.93 3.31 -24.06
C PHE A 289 -0.23 4.52 -24.68
N VAL A 290 0.28 5.42 -23.86
CA VAL A 290 1.02 6.62 -24.31
C VAL A 290 2.39 6.22 -24.87
N SER A 291 3.15 5.41 -24.14
CA SER A 291 4.49 4.98 -24.54
C SER A 291 4.50 4.19 -25.85
N GLN A 292 3.42 3.44 -26.13
CA GLN A 292 3.21 2.70 -27.38
C GLN A 292 2.47 3.52 -28.45
N LYS A 293 2.15 4.80 -28.17
CA LYS A 293 1.46 5.73 -29.07
C LYS A 293 0.11 5.18 -29.60
N GLN A 294 -0.65 4.52 -28.73
CA GLN A 294 -1.92 3.87 -29.08
C GLN A 294 -3.10 4.87 -29.08
N TRP A 295 -2.96 5.98 -29.78
CA TRP A 295 -3.89 7.11 -29.74
C TRP A 295 -5.32 6.73 -30.13
N ILE A 296 -5.50 5.89 -31.15
CA ILE A 296 -6.82 5.41 -31.59
C ILE A 296 -7.50 4.57 -30.49
N VAL A 297 -6.73 3.78 -29.76
CA VAL A 297 -7.26 2.97 -28.64
C VAL A 297 -7.68 3.89 -27.50
N ILE A 298 -6.85 4.86 -27.14
CA ILE A 298 -7.17 5.89 -26.12
C ILE A 298 -8.46 6.62 -26.49
N GLU A 299 -8.60 7.10 -27.73
CA GLU A 299 -9.82 7.75 -28.21
C GLU A 299 -11.05 6.85 -28.06
N GLY A 300 -10.94 5.59 -28.47
CA GLY A 300 -12.00 4.60 -28.34
C GLY A 300 -12.42 4.37 -26.88
N ILE A 301 -11.44 4.26 -25.96
CA ILE A 301 -11.70 4.11 -24.51
C ILE A 301 -12.38 5.36 -23.96
N ILE A 302 -11.93 6.56 -24.30
CA ILE A 302 -12.53 7.83 -23.86
C ILE A 302 -13.99 7.91 -24.33
N CYS A 303 -14.27 7.55 -25.58
CA CYS A 303 -15.63 7.56 -26.11
C CYS A 303 -16.55 6.58 -25.34
N LEU A 304 -16.08 5.37 -25.07
CA LEU A 304 -16.81 4.36 -24.30
C LEU A 304 -17.02 4.80 -22.83
N ALA A 305 -15.97 5.29 -22.19
CA ALA A 305 -16.05 5.79 -20.81
C ALA A 305 -17.07 6.94 -20.70
N SER A 306 -17.03 7.88 -21.65
CA SER A 306 -18.01 8.98 -21.72
C SER A 306 -19.45 8.48 -21.85
N SER A 307 -19.68 7.40 -22.62
CA SER A 307 -21.01 6.78 -22.75
C SER A 307 -21.50 6.10 -21.46
N LEU A 308 -20.56 5.78 -20.55
CA LEU A 308 -20.84 5.22 -19.22
C LEU A 308 -20.80 6.28 -18.11
N GLU A 309 -20.72 7.56 -18.47
CA GLU A 309 -20.59 8.70 -17.53
C GLU A 309 -19.34 8.58 -16.63
N LEU A 310 -18.27 7.97 -17.15
CA LEU A 310 -17.00 7.83 -16.46
C LEU A 310 -15.99 8.88 -16.94
N ASP A 311 -15.28 9.49 -16.00
CA ASP A 311 -14.13 10.32 -16.27
C ASP A 311 -12.93 9.46 -16.71
N VAL A 312 -11.99 10.06 -17.48
CA VAL A 312 -10.75 9.41 -17.87
C VAL A 312 -9.56 10.29 -17.52
N ILE A 313 -8.56 9.69 -16.88
CA ILE A 313 -7.21 10.25 -16.73
C ILE A 313 -6.25 9.40 -17.58
N VAL A 314 -5.43 10.03 -18.40
CA VAL A 314 -4.39 9.33 -19.16
C VAL A 314 -3.04 9.55 -18.49
N GLU A 315 -2.35 8.46 -18.17
CA GLU A 315 -1.07 8.47 -17.47
C GLU A 315 0.13 8.40 -18.42
N GLY A 316 1.31 8.75 -17.88
CA GLY A 316 2.57 8.57 -18.59
C GLY A 316 2.84 9.61 -19.67
N VAL A 317 2.27 10.81 -19.56
CA VAL A 317 2.56 11.91 -20.48
C VAL A 317 3.96 12.48 -20.16
N GLU A 318 4.92 12.25 -21.06
CA GLU A 318 6.31 12.64 -20.86
C GLU A 318 6.79 13.75 -21.81
N THR A 319 6.14 13.89 -22.97
CA THR A 319 6.56 14.85 -24.01
C THR A 319 5.43 15.78 -24.45
N GLN A 320 5.80 16.92 -25.03
CA GLN A 320 4.85 17.83 -25.66
C GLN A 320 4.11 17.20 -26.86
N GLU A 321 4.76 16.26 -27.55
CA GLU A 321 4.14 15.52 -28.64
C GLU A 321 3.00 14.63 -28.14
N ASP A 322 3.22 13.91 -27.02
CA ASP A 322 2.19 13.09 -26.38
C ASP A 322 1.00 13.97 -25.94
N LEU A 323 1.29 15.11 -25.36
CA LEU A 323 0.26 16.08 -24.93
C LEU A 323 -0.59 16.57 -26.09
N LEU A 324 0.05 16.91 -27.23
CA LEU A 324 -0.66 17.37 -28.42
C LEU A 324 -1.51 16.24 -29.03
N ALA A 325 -0.99 15.02 -29.08
CA ALA A 325 -1.74 13.87 -29.56
C ALA A 325 -2.96 13.58 -28.67
N LEU A 326 -2.80 13.61 -27.33
CA LEU A 326 -3.90 13.39 -26.38
C LEU A 326 -5.00 14.46 -26.48
N LYS A 327 -4.65 15.71 -26.74
CA LYS A 327 -5.66 16.76 -26.99
C LYS A 327 -6.56 16.43 -28.18
N GLN A 328 -6.04 15.72 -29.19
CA GLN A 328 -6.82 15.32 -30.37
C GLN A 328 -7.75 14.13 -30.09
N THR A 329 -7.48 13.30 -29.08
CA THR A 329 -8.33 12.16 -28.67
C THR A 329 -9.54 12.58 -27.83
N GLY A 330 -9.68 13.87 -27.47
CA GLY A 330 -10.72 14.34 -26.55
C GLY A 330 -10.39 14.13 -25.09
N CYS A 331 -9.15 13.76 -24.75
CA CYS A 331 -8.70 13.63 -23.38
C CYS A 331 -8.80 14.95 -22.62
N GLN A 332 -9.31 14.91 -21.39
CA GLN A 332 -9.50 16.12 -20.56
C GLN A 332 -8.53 16.19 -19.38
N LYS A 333 -8.08 15.05 -18.87
CA LYS A 333 -7.26 14.97 -17.65
C LYS A 333 -6.05 14.08 -17.92
N VAL A 334 -4.90 14.53 -17.49
CA VAL A 334 -3.63 13.85 -17.73
C VAL A 334 -2.74 13.87 -16.49
N GLN A 335 -1.84 12.91 -16.44
CA GLN A 335 -0.79 12.79 -15.44
C GLN A 335 0.50 12.32 -16.10
N GLY A 336 1.65 12.87 -15.69
CA GLY A 336 2.92 12.43 -16.25
C GLY A 336 4.09 13.33 -15.94
N TYR A 337 5.29 12.86 -16.29
CA TYR A 337 6.55 13.55 -15.98
C TYR A 337 6.76 14.85 -16.78
N LEU A 338 5.96 15.08 -17.79
CA LEU A 338 5.93 16.37 -18.50
C LEU A 338 5.54 17.52 -17.56
N PHE A 339 4.65 17.26 -16.59
CA PHE A 339 4.18 18.25 -15.63
C PHE A 339 5.02 18.23 -14.35
N SER A 340 5.14 17.06 -13.74
CA SER A 340 6.02 16.81 -12.59
C SER A 340 6.19 15.32 -12.35
N ARG A 341 7.36 14.93 -11.87
CA ARG A 341 7.52 13.64 -11.17
C ARG A 341 6.81 13.72 -9.83
N PRO A 342 6.53 12.57 -9.18
CA PRO A 342 6.09 12.59 -7.79
C PRO A 342 7.08 13.37 -6.92
N VAL A 343 6.59 14.36 -6.16
CA VAL A 343 7.39 15.27 -5.34
C VAL A 343 6.90 15.25 -3.89
N ASN A 344 7.72 15.71 -2.95
CA ASN A 344 7.32 15.89 -1.56
C ASN A 344 6.23 16.97 -1.41
N SER A 345 5.67 17.11 -0.21
CA SER A 345 4.59 18.07 0.05
C SER A 345 4.96 19.53 -0.20
N GLN A 346 6.20 19.92 0.12
CA GLN A 346 6.67 21.30 -0.07
C GLN A 346 6.81 21.65 -1.56
N ASP A 347 7.38 20.72 -2.36
CA ASP A 347 7.51 20.95 -3.80
C ASP A 347 6.14 20.91 -4.49
N ALA A 348 5.20 20.05 -4.03
CA ALA A 348 3.82 20.05 -4.52
C ALA A 348 3.12 21.38 -4.20
N GLU A 349 3.34 21.94 -3.02
CA GLU A 349 2.84 23.26 -2.61
C GLU A 349 3.36 24.36 -3.50
N ASN A 350 4.65 24.33 -3.87
CA ASN A 350 5.23 25.27 -4.83
C ASN A 350 4.54 25.21 -6.20
N LEU A 351 4.16 24.01 -6.66
CA LEU A 351 3.40 23.83 -7.91
C LEU A 351 2.01 24.50 -7.82
N ILE A 352 1.32 24.34 -6.68
CA ILE A 352 0.01 24.97 -6.43
C ILE A 352 0.14 26.50 -6.39
N ALA A 353 1.14 27.02 -5.69
CA ALA A 353 1.36 28.44 -5.52
C ALA A 353 1.66 29.16 -6.84
N VAL A 354 2.45 28.55 -7.73
CA VAL A 354 2.71 29.08 -9.07
C VAL A 354 1.43 29.22 -9.87
N GLN A 355 0.53 28.22 -9.78
CA GLN A 355 -0.75 28.24 -10.47
C GLN A 355 -1.73 29.29 -9.91
N SER A 356 -1.73 29.51 -8.60
CA SER A 356 -2.63 30.44 -7.93
C SER A 356 -2.29 31.92 -8.20
N ASN A 357 -1.09 32.18 -8.73
CA ASN A 357 -0.60 33.52 -9.07
C ASN A 357 -0.78 33.89 -10.57
N LEU A 358 -1.33 32.95 -11.36
CA LEU A 358 -1.66 33.15 -12.78
C LEU A 358 -3.17 33.36 -12.97
#